data_175d138fad20998d601ac5a16a035eea
#
_entry.id   175d138fad20998d601ac5a16a035eea
#
_cell.length_a   1.000
_cell.length_b   1.000
_cell.length_c   1.000
_cell.angle_alpha   90.00
_cell.angle_beta   90.00
_cell.angle_gamma   90.00
#
_symmetry.space_group_name_H-M   'P 1'
#
loop_
_entity.id
_entity.type
_entity.pdbx_description
1 polymer ?
#
loop_
_entity_poly.entity_id
_entity_poly.type
_entity_poly.pdbx_seq_one_letter_code
_entity_poly.pdbx_strand_id
1 'polypeptide(L)'
;MKYRKFGRLDWEASALGFGCMRLPTKDAGNMLSPNINEEEAIRMIRHAIDQGVNLVDSAYPYHLGRSEAVLGKALKGGYRDKVKLSTKSPVWALQKPEDYDTYLNEQLERLQEDHIDFYLFHGLGGKRWKSLLELDILSKAEEAVRDGRIGHVGFSFHDDVEAFKEIVGGYDGWAMCLIQHNYMDIENQAGTEGQRYAASKGLAVVIMEPLFGGNLATPPDPVREVFDDFGGERTPADWALQWLWNQPEVAVVLSGMSSMEQVEENLRSAESSGVGTLGSKELGLIDRVREKFNERSVIPCTKCGYCLPCPNLVDIPGNLELYNDGIIYADWTAPRFKYMRMFGADSKSAEACDECGECEEKCPQSIPVSEWMPRVHAVLSGGVRS
;
A
#
# COMPACT_ATOMS: atom_id res chain seq x y z
N MET A 1 -21.89 -7.27 -5.31
CA MET A 1 -20.84 -6.22 -5.41
C MET A 1 -21.48 -4.84 -5.41
N LYS A 2 -20.90 -3.87 -4.69
CA LYS A 2 -21.27 -2.44 -4.75
C LYS A 2 -20.30 -1.69 -5.65
N TYR A 3 -20.78 -0.64 -6.30
CA TYR A 3 -19.99 0.19 -7.21
C TYR A 3 -19.95 1.63 -6.73
N ARG A 4 -18.86 2.34 -7.04
CA ARG A 4 -18.59 3.70 -6.59
C ARG A 4 -18.04 4.53 -7.74
N LYS A 5 -18.42 5.81 -7.79
CA LYS A 5 -17.89 6.75 -8.78
C LYS A 5 -16.35 6.80 -8.71
N PHE A 6 -15.68 6.73 -9.87
CA PHE A 6 -14.24 6.75 -9.95
C PHE A 6 -13.71 8.17 -10.25
N GLY A 7 -13.61 8.97 -9.20
CA GLY A 7 -13.20 10.38 -9.31
C GLY A 7 -14.07 11.16 -10.29
N ARG A 8 -13.43 11.87 -11.22
CA ARG A 8 -14.10 12.66 -12.27
C ARG A 8 -14.48 11.87 -13.54
N LEU A 9 -14.05 10.58 -13.61
CA LEU A 9 -14.33 9.75 -14.79
C LEU A 9 -15.80 9.32 -14.82
N ASP A 10 -16.33 9.13 -16.02
CA ASP A 10 -17.66 8.57 -16.26
C ASP A 10 -17.61 7.04 -16.23
N TRP A 11 -17.22 6.51 -15.08
CA TRP A 11 -17.11 5.07 -14.82
C TRP A 11 -17.29 4.80 -13.32
N GLU A 12 -17.93 3.67 -13.01
CA GLU A 12 -18.10 3.19 -11.65
C GLU A 12 -17.22 1.96 -11.40
N ALA A 13 -16.33 2.06 -10.42
CA ALA A 13 -15.50 0.97 -9.98
C ALA A 13 -16.21 0.13 -8.91
N SER A 14 -15.95 -1.18 -8.90
CA SER A 14 -16.28 -2.03 -7.76
C SER A 14 -15.61 -1.52 -6.49
N ALA A 15 -16.32 -1.54 -5.37
CA ALA A 15 -15.79 -1.09 -4.08
C ALA A 15 -14.50 -1.87 -3.69
N LEU A 16 -14.41 -3.14 -4.08
CA LEU A 16 -13.23 -4.00 -3.96
C LEU A 16 -12.52 -4.10 -5.30
N GLY A 17 -11.20 -3.84 -5.32
CA GLY A 17 -10.31 -4.14 -6.43
C GLY A 17 -9.41 -5.33 -6.13
N PHE A 18 -8.97 -6.06 -7.15
CA PHE A 18 -8.07 -7.20 -7.00
C PHE A 18 -6.62 -6.77 -7.22
N GLY A 19 -5.80 -6.81 -6.14
CA GLY A 19 -4.37 -6.50 -6.18
C GLY A 19 -3.53 -7.76 -6.38
N CYS A 20 -2.63 -7.76 -7.38
CA CYS A 20 -1.80 -8.92 -7.74
C CYS A 20 -0.41 -8.94 -7.09
N MET A 21 -0.20 -8.18 -6.00
CA MET A 21 1.07 -8.19 -5.26
C MET A 21 1.27 -9.45 -4.41
N ARG A 22 0.19 -10.09 -3.97
CA ARG A 22 0.19 -11.21 -3.02
C ARG A 22 -0.50 -12.46 -3.61
N LEU A 23 -0.27 -12.73 -4.90
CA LEU A 23 -0.77 -13.94 -5.54
C LEU A 23 -0.27 -15.20 -4.81
N PRO A 24 -1.04 -16.30 -4.80
CA PRO A 24 -0.63 -17.54 -4.15
C PRO A 24 0.67 -18.07 -4.74
N THR A 25 1.63 -18.43 -3.91
CA THR A 25 2.94 -18.96 -4.31
C THR A 25 3.10 -20.40 -3.88
N LYS A 26 3.99 -21.11 -4.58
CA LYS A 26 4.37 -22.50 -4.23
C LYS A 26 5.42 -22.55 -3.13
N ASP A 27 6.05 -21.43 -2.82
CA ASP A 27 7.12 -21.32 -1.83
C ASP A 27 6.50 -20.89 -0.49
N ALA A 28 6.37 -21.82 0.44
CA ALA A 28 5.76 -21.59 1.74
C ALA A 28 6.40 -20.40 2.47
N GLY A 29 5.57 -19.46 2.90
CA GLY A 29 6.00 -18.28 3.66
C GLY A 29 6.63 -17.14 2.83
N ASN A 30 6.83 -17.32 1.52
CA ASN A 30 7.34 -16.25 0.65
C ASN A 30 6.26 -15.71 -0.29
N MET A 31 5.48 -14.75 0.19
CA MET A 31 4.37 -14.14 -0.55
C MET A 31 4.80 -13.33 -1.78
N LEU A 32 6.09 -13.02 -1.95
CA LEU A 32 6.61 -12.26 -3.09
C LEU A 32 7.46 -13.13 -4.03
N SER A 33 7.46 -14.45 -3.83
CA SER A 33 8.18 -15.39 -4.68
C SER A 33 7.73 -15.29 -6.15
N PRO A 34 8.65 -15.40 -7.10
CA PRO A 34 8.30 -15.52 -8.53
C PRO A 34 7.62 -16.86 -8.86
N ASN A 35 7.66 -17.83 -7.95
CA ASN A 35 7.07 -19.16 -8.13
C ASN A 35 5.57 -19.14 -7.78
N ILE A 36 4.79 -18.37 -8.56
CA ILE A 36 3.34 -18.25 -8.40
C ILE A 36 2.66 -19.59 -8.69
N ASN A 37 1.65 -19.95 -7.90
CA ASN A 37 0.70 -20.99 -8.25
C ASN A 37 -0.29 -20.42 -9.30
N GLU A 38 0.12 -20.45 -10.58
CA GLU A 38 -0.61 -19.78 -11.67
C GLU A 38 -2.04 -20.27 -11.81
N GLU A 39 -2.30 -21.58 -11.65
CA GLU A 39 -3.65 -22.15 -11.76
C GLU A 39 -4.58 -21.55 -10.71
N GLU A 40 -4.15 -21.54 -9.46
CA GLU A 40 -4.90 -20.98 -8.35
C GLU A 40 -5.06 -19.46 -8.47
N ALA A 41 -3.99 -18.74 -8.83
CA ALA A 41 -4.04 -17.30 -9.04
C ALA A 41 -5.05 -16.91 -10.14
N ILE A 42 -5.05 -17.62 -11.27
CA ILE A 42 -5.99 -17.38 -12.37
C ILE A 42 -7.42 -17.70 -11.91
N ARG A 43 -7.63 -18.79 -11.17
CA ARG A 43 -8.93 -19.15 -10.61
C ARG A 43 -9.48 -18.06 -9.69
N MET A 44 -8.65 -17.55 -8.78
CA MET A 44 -9.00 -16.48 -7.83
C MET A 44 -9.37 -15.18 -8.55
N ILE A 45 -8.53 -14.74 -9.51
CA ILE A 45 -8.77 -13.51 -10.27
C ILE A 45 -10.08 -13.60 -11.04
N ARG A 46 -10.30 -14.69 -11.78
CA ARG A 46 -11.52 -14.91 -12.55
C ARG A 46 -12.76 -15.01 -11.67
N HIS A 47 -12.66 -15.70 -10.54
CA HIS A 47 -13.76 -15.78 -9.58
C HIS A 47 -14.15 -14.38 -9.08
N ALA A 48 -13.18 -13.54 -8.69
CA ALA A 48 -13.45 -12.18 -8.26
C ALA A 48 -14.12 -11.34 -9.36
N ILE A 49 -13.67 -11.47 -10.62
CA ILE A 49 -14.27 -10.78 -11.78
C ILE A 49 -15.70 -11.26 -12.01
N ASP A 50 -15.96 -12.56 -11.95
CA ASP A 50 -17.32 -13.13 -12.12
C ASP A 50 -18.27 -12.70 -10.99
N GLN A 51 -17.74 -12.33 -9.81
CA GLN A 51 -18.50 -11.75 -8.70
C GLN A 51 -18.58 -10.20 -8.77
N GLY A 52 -18.13 -9.60 -9.88
CA GLY A 52 -18.32 -8.18 -10.19
C GLY A 52 -17.15 -7.26 -9.83
N VAL A 53 -15.98 -7.77 -9.46
CA VAL A 53 -14.77 -6.96 -9.40
C VAL A 53 -14.41 -6.50 -10.83
N ASN A 54 -14.27 -5.19 -11.01
CA ASN A 54 -13.99 -4.58 -12.31
C ASN A 54 -12.73 -3.71 -12.37
N LEU A 55 -11.89 -3.74 -11.30
CA LEU A 55 -10.54 -3.18 -11.29
C LEU A 55 -9.55 -4.24 -10.84
N VAL A 56 -8.54 -4.51 -11.68
CA VAL A 56 -7.42 -5.41 -11.37
C VAL A 56 -6.11 -4.64 -11.47
N ASP A 57 -5.22 -4.82 -10.49
CA ASP A 57 -3.99 -4.03 -10.36
C ASP A 57 -2.76 -4.90 -10.19
N SER A 58 -1.71 -4.60 -10.96
CA SER A 58 -0.39 -5.21 -10.85
C SER A 58 0.71 -4.14 -10.78
N ALA A 59 1.97 -4.53 -10.90
CA ALA A 59 3.10 -3.65 -11.10
C ALA A 59 4.30 -4.39 -11.68
N TYR A 60 5.18 -3.65 -12.34
CA TYR A 60 6.40 -4.15 -12.97
C TYR A 60 7.24 -5.09 -12.08
N PRO A 61 7.52 -4.78 -10.78
CA PRO A 61 8.38 -5.63 -9.94
C PRO A 61 7.65 -6.76 -9.21
N TYR A 62 6.30 -6.84 -9.28
CA TYR A 62 5.57 -7.82 -8.47
C TYR A 62 5.92 -9.25 -8.87
N HIS A 63 6.25 -10.08 -7.89
CA HIS A 63 6.74 -11.44 -8.10
C HIS A 63 7.92 -11.51 -9.10
N LEU A 64 8.86 -10.55 -8.99
CA LEU A 64 9.99 -10.38 -9.90
C LEU A 64 9.57 -10.31 -11.40
N GLY A 65 8.48 -9.61 -11.69
CA GLY A 65 7.92 -9.41 -13.04
C GLY A 65 6.97 -10.51 -13.52
N ARG A 66 6.71 -11.55 -12.70
CA ARG A 66 5.81 -12.66 -13.07
C ARG A 66 4.34 -12.33 -12.92
N SER A 67 3.99 -11.38 -12.04
CA SER A 67 2.60 -11.03 -11.75
C SER A 67 1.84 -10.58 -12.99
N GLU A 68 2.42 -9.72 -13.82
CA GLU A 68 1.80 -9.23 -15.05
C GLU A 68 1.52 -10.36 -16.05
N ALA A 69 2.45 -11.30 -16.22
CA ALA A 69 2.27 -12.44 -17.12
C ALA A 69 1.13 -13.38 -16.65
N VAL A 70 0.97 -13.58 -15.34
CA VAL A 70 -0.13 -14.38 -14.78
C VAL A 70 -1.46 -13.63 -14.93
N LEU A 71 -1.47 -12.32 -14.68
CA LEU A 71 -2.66 -11.49 -14.87
C LEU A 71 -3.11 -11.50 -16.34
N GLY A 72 -2.20 -11.34 -17.30
CA GLY A 72 -2.51 -11.44 -18.73
C GLY A 72 -3.18 -12.76 -19.11
N LYS A 73 -2.68 -13.89 -18.57
CA LYS A 73 -3.34 -15.21 -18.74
C LYS A 73 -4.74 -15.26 -18.13
N ALA A 74 -4.93 -14.64 -16.96
CA ALA A 74 -6.22 -14.60 -16.29
C ALA A 74 -7.26 -13.81 -17.10
N LEU A 75 -6.82 -12.77 -17.81
CA LEU A 75 -7.70 -11.91 -18.62
C LEU A 75 -8.10 -12.49 -19.98
N LYS A 76 -7.53 -13.62 -20.41
CA LYS A 76 -7.97 -14.29 -21.65
C LYS A 76 -9.39 -14.86 -21.54
N GLY A 77 -10.02 -15.10 -22.71
CA GLY A 77 -11.35 -15.71 -22.79
C GLY A 77 -12.49 -14.76 -22.43
N GLY A 78 -12.35 -13.48 -22.74
CA GLY A 78 -13.37 -12.44 -22.55
C GLY A 78 -13.36 -11.79 -21.16
N TYR A 79 -12.39 -12.12 -20.29
CA TYR A 79 -12.27 -11.49 -18.96
C TYR A 79 -11.71 -10.06 -19.07
N ARG A 80 -10.88 -9.78 -20.08
CA ARG A 80 -10.32 -8.43 -20.31
C ARG A 80 -11.39 -7.35 -20.45
N ASP A 81 -12.46 -7.66 -21.16
CA ASP A 81 -13.57 -6.73 -21.43
C ASP A 81 -14.44 -6.43 -20.19
N LYS A 82 -14.33 -7.25 -19.14
CA LYS A 82 -15.09 -7.09 -17.90
C LYS A 82 -14.41 -6.14 -16.90
N VAL A 83 -13.14 -5.76 -17.10
CA VAL A 83 -12.34 -5.05 -16.11
C VAL A 83 -11.56 -3.89 -16.71
N LYS A 84 -11.24 -2.93 -15.83
CA LYS A 84 -10.17 -1.95 -16.04
C LYS A 84 -8.87 -2.51 -15.48
N LEU A 85 -7.83 -2.51 -16.33
CA LEU A 85 -6.50 -3.01 -16.02
C LEU A 85 -5.61 -1.87 -15.54
N SER A 86 -4.98 -2.03 -14.39
CA SER A 86 -3.98 -1.13 -13.83
C SER A 86 -2.64 -1.82 -13.69
N THR A 87 -1.56 -1.15 -14.09
CA THR A 87 -0.19 -1.51 -13.72
C THR A 87 0.67 -0.26 -13.55
N LYS A 88 1.96 -0.41 -13.21
CA LYS A 88 2.77 0.71 -12.73
C LYS A 88 4.15 0.76 -13.39
N SER A 89 4.53 1.93 -13.92
CA SER A 89 5.85 2.25 -14.45
C SER A 89 6.91 2.22 -13.33
N PRO A 90 8.05 1.55 -13.51
CA PRO A 90 9.14 1.53 -12.53
C PRO A 90 9.94 2.85 -12.57
N VAL A 91 9.40 3.91 -11.96
CA VAL A 91 9.98 5.27 -12.04
C VAL A 91 11.43 5.37 -11.57
N TRP A 92 11.87 4.49 -10.67
CA TRP A 92 13.26 4.42 -10.19
C TRP A 92 14.25 3.93 -11.26
N ALA A 93 13.76 3.35 -12.34
CA ALA A 93 14.57 2.82 -13.43
C ALA A 93 14.63 3.77 -14.64
N LEU A 94 13.85 4.86 -14.64
CA LEU A 94 13.84 5.85 -15.71
C LEU A 94 15.05 6.76 -15.60
N GLN A 95 15.93 6.75 -16.62
CA GLN A 95 17.12 7.59 -16.72
C GLN A 95 17.03 8.61 -17.87
N LYS A 96 16.16 8.35 -18.85
CA LYS A 96 15.89 9.19 -20.01
C LYS A 96 14.43 8.99 -20.47
N PRO A 97 13.87 9.91 -21.26
CA PRO A 97 12.46 9.84 -21.67
C PRO A 97 12.07 8.54 -22.38
N GLU A 98 12.95 7.97 -23.22
CA GLU A 98 12.67 6.76 -23.99
C GLU A 98 12.52 5.50 -23.13
N ASP A 99 13.04 5.51 -21.90
CA ASP A 99 12.90 4.39 -20.96
C ASP A 99 11.43 4.16 -20.59
N TYR A 100 10.60 5.24 -20.57
CA TYR A 100 9.17 5.13 -20.34
C TYR A 100 8.49 4.22 -21.35
N ASP A 101 8.74 4.45 -22.65
CA ASP A 101 8.21 3.63 -23.74
C ASP A 101 8.74 2.18 -23.68
N THR A 102 10.02 2.03 -23.32
CA THR A 102 10.63 0.70 -23.19
C THR A 102 9.91 -0.14 -22.15
N TYR A 103 9.73 0.40 -20.93
CA TYR A 103 9.03 -0.32 -19.86
C TYR A 103 7.53 -0.50 -20.14
N LEU A 104 6.86 0.49 -20.70
CA LEU A 104 5.44 0.36 -21.09
C LEU A 104 5.24 -0.78 -22.09
N ASN A 105 6.06 -0.85 -23.14
CA ASN A 105 5.94 -1.88 -24.17
C ASN A 105 6.28 -3.27 -23.60
N GLU A 106 7.29 -3.39 -22.73
CA GLU A 106 7.60 -4.64 -22.04
C GLU A 106 6.42 -5.12 -21.16
N GLN A 107 5.74 -4.20 -20.46
CA GLN A 107 4.59 -4.53 -19.63
C GLN A 107 3.36 -4.92 -20.47
N LEU A 108 3.11 -4.26 -21.59
CA LEU A 108 2.09 -4.66 -22.56
C LEU A 108 2.34 -6.08 -23.08
N GLU A 109 3.60 -6.41 -23.43
CA GLU A 109 3.99 -7.76 -23.86
C GLU A 109 3.76 -8.79 -22.74
N ARG A 110 4.18 -8.51 -21.49
CA ARG A 110 3.97 -9.40 -20.35
C ARG A 110 2.49 -9.65 -20.07
N LEU A 111 1.67 -8.60 -20.14
CA LEU A 111 0.23 -8.64 -19.95
C LEU A 111 -0.48 -9.29 -21.16
N GLN A 112 0.18 -9.39 -22.33
CA GLN A 112 -0.39 -9.85 -23.59
C GLN A 112 -1.62 -9.01 -24.02
N GLU A 113 -1.52 -7.70 -23.82
CA GLU A 113 -2.56 -6.70 -24.10
C GLU A 113 -1.95 -5.54 -24.88
N ASP A 114 -2.77 -4.87 -25.71
CA ASP A 114 -2.36 -3.69 -26.48
C ASP A 114 -2.68 -2.38 -25.76
N HIS A 115 -3.44 -2.46 -24.65
CA HIS A 115 -3.93 -1.32 -23.91
C HIS A 115 -3.98 -1.57 -22.40
N ILE A 116 -3.52 -0.58 -21.62
CA ILE A 116 -3.66 -0.53 -20.17
C ILE A 116 -4.59 0.62 -19.81
N ASP A 117 -5.68 0.37 -19.04
CA ASP A 117 -6.64 1.43 -18.72
C ASP A 117 -6.05 2.48 -17.77
N PHE A 118 -5.30 2.06 -16.73
CA PHE A 118 -4.64 2.95 -15.78
C PHE A 118 -3.15 2.61 -15.65
N TYR A 119 -2.30 3.52 -16.09
CA TYR A 119 -0.85 3.34 -15.97
C TYR A 119 -0.28 4.32 -14.95
N LEU A 120 0.26 3.78 -13.84
CA LEU A 120 0.64 4.57 -12.69
C LEU A 120 2.15 4.77 -12.62
N PHE A 121 2.60 5.93 -12.21
CA PHE A 121 3.97 6.13 -11.75
C PHE A 121 4.15 5.47 -10.38
N HIS A 122 5.05 4.48 -10.28
CA HIS A 122 5.17 3.61 -9.11
C HIS A 122 5.96 4.26 -7.97
N GLY A 123 5.29 4.46 -6.84
CA GLY A 123 5.93 4.92 -5.60
C GLY A 123 6.50 6.33 -5.72
N LEU A 124 5.71 7.29 -6.22
CA LEU A 124 6.12 8.68 -6.23
C LEU A 124 6.34 9.21 -4.81
N GLY A 125 7.25 10.16 -4.72
CA GLY A 125 7.55 11.03 -3.62
C GLY A 125 8.23 12.27 -4.18
N GLY A 126 8.54 13.27 -3.38
CA GLY A 126 9.05 14.56 -3.84
C GLY A 126 10.32 14.45 -4.69
N LYS A 127 11.26 13.55 -4.34
CA LYS A 127 12.48 13.33 -5.13
C LYS A 127 12.19 12.75 -6.52
N ARG A 128 11.36 11.71 -6.59
CA ARG A 128 11.01 11.05 -7.87
C ARG A 128 10.14 11.96 -8.73
N TRP A 129 9.28 12.75 -8.13
CA TRP A 129 8.48 13.75 -8.82
C TRP A 129 9.36 14.75 -9.56
N LYS A 130 10.35 15.34 -8.89
CA LYS A 130 11.32 16.26 -9.51
C LYS A 130 12.06 15.59 -10.68
N SER A 131 12.51 14.35 -10.52
CA SER A 131 13.17 13.61 -11.61
C SER A 131 12.25 13.38 -12.81
N LEU A 132 10.96 13.09 -12.60
CA LEU A 132 9.99 12.95 -13.71
C LEU A 132 9.82 14.25 -14.48
N LEU A 133 9.79 15.40 -13.79
CA LEU A 133 9.69 16.71 -14.43
C LEU A 133 10.97 17.05 -15.21
N GLU A 134 12.16 16.83 -14.62
CA GLU A 134 13.44 17.07 -15.27
C GLU A 134 13.66 16.24 -16.54
N LEU A 135 13.16 15.01 -16.55
CA LEU A 135 13.22 14.08 -17.69
C LEU A 135 12.06 14.23 -18.67
N ASP A 136 11.13 15.16 -18.43
CA ASP A 136 9.91 15.35 -19.27
C ASP A 136 9.10 14.06 -19.51
N ILE A 137 9.02 13.21 -18.48
CA ILE A 137 8.30 11.91 -18.56
C ILE A 137 6.78 12.10 -18.70
N LEU A 138 6.22 13.19 -18.19
CA LEU A 138 4.78 13.47 -18.34
C LEU A 138 4.38 13.61 -19.81
N SER A 139 5.20 14.25 -20.64
CA SER A 139 4.97 14.33 -22.09
C SER A 139 4.93 12.95 -22.73
N LYS A 140 5.78 12.01 -22.30
CA LYS A 140 5.75 10.61 -22.75
C LYS A 140 4.48 9.88 -22.33
N ALA A 141 4.00 10.11 -21.10
CA ALA A 141 2.74 9.55 -20.65
C ALA A 141 1.55 10.08 -21.51
N GLU A 142 1.54 11.38 -21.82
CA GLU A 142 0.54 11.98 -22.70
C GLU A 142 0.60 11.46 -24.14
N GLU A 143 1.80 11.18 -24.66
CA GLU A 143 1.97 10.49 -25.95
C GLU A 143 1.32 9.12 -25.94
N ALA A 144 1.57 8.32 -24.89
CA ALA A 144 1.00 6.98 -24.73
C ALA A 144 -0.53 6.99 -24.56
N VAL A 145 -1.10 8.07 -23.98
CA VAL A 145 -2.57 8.27 -23.97
C VAL A 145 -3.08 8.58 -25.38
N ARG A 146 -2.40 9.47 -26.12
CA ARG A 146 -2.82 9.85 -27.48
C ARG A 146 -2.74 8.71 -28.48
N ASP A 147 -1.74 7.83 -28.36
CA ASP A 147 -1.58 6.67 -29.25
C ASP A 147 -2.40 5.45 -28.83
N GLY A 148 -3.04 5.52 -27.67
CA GLY A 148 -3.99 4.52 -27.18
C GLY A 148 -3.37 3.34 -26.42
N ARG A 149 -2.05 3.34 -26.16
CA ARG A 149 -1.41 2.30 -25.32
C ARG A 149 -1.87 2.36 -23.88
N ILE A 150 -2.18 3.56 -23.36
CA ILE A 150 -2.77 3.73 -22.02
C ILE A 150 -4.04 4.58 -22.09
N GLY A 151 -4.98 4.33 -21.17
CA GLY A 151 -6.21 5.12 -21.06
C GLY A 151 -6.02 6.37 -20.21
N HIS A 152 -5.46 6.21 -19.02
CA HIS A 152 -5.32 7.26 -18.04
C HIS A 152 -4.02 7.15 -17.25
N VAL A 153 -3.52 8.31 -16.82
CA VAL A 153 -2.32 8.42 -15.97
C VAL A 153 -2.72 8.53 -14.50
N GLY A 154 -1.99 7.83 -13.63
CA GLY A 154 -2.12 7.94 -12.19
C GLY A 154 -0.78 7.77 -11.50
N PHE A 155 -0.79 7.69 -10.18
CA PHE A 155 0.42 7.40 -9.41
C PHE A 155 0.12 6.63 -8.13
N SER A 156 1.07 5.83 -7.66
CA SER A 156 1.11 5.33 -6.29
C SER A 156 2.10 6.15 -5.48
N PHE A 157 1.86 6.30 -4.18
CA PHE A 157 2.55 7.28 -3.35
C PHE A 157 3.09 6.68 -2.05
N HIS A 158 4.33 7.11 -1.69
CA HIS A 158 5.01 6.74 -0.44
C HIS A 158 5.95 7.87 0.01
N ASP A 159 5.40 8.99 0.48
CA ASP A 159 6.15 10.10 1.04
C ASP A 159 5.25 10.92 1.99
N ASP A 160 5.65 12.11 2.43
CA ASP A 160 4.84 12.96 3.30
C ASP A 160 3.68 13.66 2.57
N VAL A 161 2.74 14.22 3.34
CA VAL A 161 1.53 14.86 2.81
C VAL A 161 1.83 16.12 1.98
N GLU A 162 2.92 16.83 2.26
CA GLU A 162 3.30 18.04 1.51
C GLU A 162 3.79 17.65 0.11
N ALA A 163 4.64 16.64 0.00
CA ALA A 163 5.03 16.07 -1.30
C ALA A 163 3.80 15.52 -2.07
N PHE A 164 2.84 14.91 -1.37
CA PHE A 164 1.60 14.46 -1.97
C PHE A 164 0.81 15.61 -2.61
N LYS A 165 0.62 16.71 -1.88
CA LYS A 165 -0.09 17.89 -2.38
C LYS A 165 0.63 18.55 -3.56
N GLU A 166 1.98 18.61 -3.51
CA GLU A 166 2.80 19.10 -4.62
C GLU A 166 2.56 18.27 -5.88
N ILE A 167 2.58 16.94 -5.78
CA ILE A 167 2.35 16.03 -6.91
C ILE A 167 0.93 16.17 -7.46
N VAL A 168 -0.08 16.15 -6.59
CA VAL A 168 -1.49 16.29 -7.01
C VAL A 168 -1.75 17.64 -7.67
N GLY A 169 -1.16 18.72 -7.15
CA GLY A 169 -1.31 20.07 -7.71
C GLY A 169 -0.41 20.36 -8.92
N GLY A 170 0.60 19.54 -9.16
CA GLY A 170 1.62 19.76 -10.18
C GLY A 170 1.24 19.24 -11.58
N TYR A 171 0.15 18.48 -11.71
CA TYR A 171 -0.30 17.95 -13.00
C TYR A 171 -1.82 17.73 -13.02
N ASP A 172 -2.51 18.35 -13.96
CA ASP A 172 -3.98 18.27 -14.08
C ASP A 172 -4.49 16.97 -14.71
N GLY A 173 -3.59 16.19 -15.33
CA GLY A 173 -3.90 14.95 -16.05
C GLY A 173 -4.11 13.73 -15.14
N TRP A 174 -3.89 13.82 -13.82
CA TRP A 174 -4.10 12.71 -12.91
C TRP A 174 -5.55 12.23 -12.89
N ALA A 175 -5.79 10.96 -13.17
CA ALA A 175 -7.11 10.32 -13.04
C ALA A 175 -7.31 9.71 -11.66
N MET A 176 -6.24 9.16 -11.06
CA MET A 176 -6.28 8.48 -9.78
C MET A 176 -4.98 8.61 -9.01
N CYS A 177 -5.07 8.45 -7.71
CA CYS A 177 -3.92 8.17 -6.83
C CYS A 177 -4.15 6.86 -6.06
N LEU A 178 -3.07 6.12 -5.84
CA LEU A 178 -3.04 4.90 -5.02
C LEU A 178 -2.22 5.18 -3.76
N ILE A 179 -2.89 5.24 -2.61
CA ILE A 179 -2.30 5.62 -1.33
C ILE A 179 -2.47 4.54 -0.28
N GLN A 180 -1.51 4.41 0.63
CA GLN A 180 -1.66 3.60 1.83
C GLN A 180 -2.62 4.28 2.78
N HIS A 181 -3.66 3.55 3.23
CA HIS A 181 -4.58 4.03 4.26
C HIS A 181 -5.30 2.87 4.94
N ASN A 182 -5.42 2.95 6.26
CA ASN A 182 -6.16 2.01 7.11
C ASN A 182 -6.43 2.68 8.46
N TYR A 183 -7.19 2.07 9.33
CA TYR A 183 -7.57 2.70 10.60
C TYR A 183 -6.39 2.88 11.59
N MET A 184 -5.23 2.25 11.36
CA MET A 184 -4.00 2.51 12.14
C MET A 184 -3.21 3.69 11.58
N ASP A 185 -3.10 3.78 10.24
CA ASP A 185 -2.28 4.77 9.54
C ASP A 185 -3.11 5.93 8.98
N ILE A 186 -3.77 6.67 9.87
CA ILE A 186 -4.65 7.79 9.49
C ILE A 186 -3.90 9.09 9.18
N GLU A 187 -2.67 9.24 9.67
CA GLU A 187 -1.82 10.42 9.50
C GLU A 187 -0.52 10.11 8.75
N ASN A 188 -0.23 8.82 8.48
CA ASN A 188 0.99 8.40 7.82
C ASN A 188 0.93 8.65 6.30
N GLN A 189 2.05 9.09 5.71
CA GLN A 189 2.18 9.41 4.29
C GLN A 189 1.15 10.47 3.83
N ALA A 190 0.30 10.16 2.84
CA ALA A 190 -0.79 11.06 2.42
C ALA A 190 -1.84 11.24 3.52
N GLY A 191 -2.09 10.20 4.30
CA GLY A 191 -3.06 10.18 5.39
C GLY A 191 -4.48 10.58 4.97
N THR A 192 -5.32 10.86 5.97
CA THR A 192 -6.70 11.36 5.74
C THR A 192 -6.70 12.73 5.06
N GLU A 193 -5.71 13.56 5.34
CA GLU A 193 -5.61 14.90 4.76
C GLU A 193 -5.35 14.82 3.25
N GLY A 194 -4.36 14.04 2.82
CA GLY A 194 -4.04 13.83 1.40
C GLY A 194 -5.19 13.15 0.65
N GLN A 195 -5.83 12.16 1.27
CA GLN A 195 -7.02 11.50 0.73
C GLN A 195 -8.13 12.51 0.37
N ARG A 196 -8.49 13.39 1.32
CA ARG A 196 -9.50 14.43 1.11
C ARG A 196 -9.06 15.45 0.07
N TYR A 197 -7.80 15.84 0.09
CA TYR A 197 -7.25 16.75 -0.90
C TYR A 197 -7.34 16.19 -2.32
N ALA A 198 -6.91 14.95 -2.56
CA ALA A 198 -7.00 14.30 -3.86
C ALA A 198 -8.46 14.19 -4.35
N ALA A 199 -9.38 13.76 -3.48
CA ALA A 199 -10.80 13.69 -3.80
C ALA A 199 -11.37 15.07 -4.18
N SER A 200 -10.99 16.15 -3.46
CA SER A 200 -11.41 17.53 -3.76
C SER A 200 -10.93 18.03 -5.14
N LYS A 201 -9.84 17.46 -5.64
CA LYS A 201 -9.30 17.70 -6.99
C LYS A 201 -9.91 16.79 -8.06
N GLY A 202 -10.85 15.92 -7.67
CA GLY A 202 -11.55 15.01 -8.58
C GLY A 202 -10.77 13.75 -8.95
N LEU A 203 -9.68 13.43 -8.27
CA LEU A 203 -8.98 12.18 -8.45
C LEU A 203 -9.79 11.04 -7.83
N ALA A 204 -9.75 9.87 -8.45
CA ALA A 204 -10.17 8.65 -7.79
C ALA A 204 -9.13 8.25 -6.74
N VAL A 205 -9.56 8.15 -5.48
CA VAL A 205 -8.69 7.69 -4.39
C VAL A 205 -8.82 6.17 -4.26
N VAL A 206 -7.75 5.47 -4.58
CA VAL A 206 -7.65 4.02 -4.45
C VAL A 206 -6.74 3.70 -3.27
N ILE A 207 -7.17 2.77 -2.42
CA ILE A 207 -6.47 2.44 -1.18
C ILE A 207 -5.66 1.16 -1.35
N MET A 208 -4.37 1.22 -1.03
CA MET A 208 -3.52 0.05 -0.81
C MET A 208 -3.24 -0.15 0.70
N GLU A 209 -2.76 -1.32 1.06
CA GLU A 209 -2.50 -1.75 2.45
C GLU A 209 -3.72 -1.59 3.39
N PRO A 210 -4.95 -1.92 2.94
CA PRO A 210 -6.15 -1.78 3.75
C PRO A 210 -6.11 -2.60 5.03
N LEU A 211 -5.37 -3.70 5.01
CA LEU A 211 -5.21 -4.64 6.12
C LEU A 211 -3.80 -4.61 6.72
N PHE A 212 -3.01 -3.58 6.42
CA PHE A 212 -1.65 -3.39 6.94
C PHE A 212 -0.80 -4.67 6.83
N GLY A 213 -0.65 -5.16 5.60
CA GLY A 213 0.09 -6.39 5.34
C GLY A 213 -0.62 -7.68 5.77
N GLY A 214 -1.86 -7.61 6.24
CA GLY A 214 -2.63 -8.70 6.84
C GLY A 214 -2.72 -8.62 8.38
N ASN A 215 -1.94 -7.74 9.01
CA ASN A 215 -1.89 -7.60 10.48
C ASN A 215 -3.26 -7.23 11.09
N LEU A 216 -4.07 -6.46 10.36
CA LEU A 216 -5.40 -6.08 10.84
C LEU A 216 -6.45 -7.18 10.64
N ALA A 217 -6.17 -8.17 9.80
CA ALA A 217 -7.04 -9.34 9.62
C ALA A 217 -6.82 -10.40 10.70
N THR A 218 -5.60 -10.49 11.24
CA THR A 218 -5.22 -11.45 12.28
C THR A 218 -4.60 -10.72 13.49
N PRO A 219 -5.40 -9.89 14.19
CA PRO A 219 -4.88 -9.14 15.32
C PRO A 219 -4.47 -10.05 16.48
N PRO A 220 -3.50 -9.63 17.31
CA PRO A 220 -3.15 -10.35 18.56
C PRO A 220 -4.33 -10.51 19.50
N ASP A 221 -4.31 -11.55 20.35
CA ASP A 221 -5.42 -11.91 21.23
C ASP A 221 -6.00 -10.72 22.02
N PRO A 222 -5.22 -9.85 22.69
CA PRO A 222 -5.79 -8.72 23.43
C PRO A 222 -6.54 -7.69 22.57
N VAL A 223 -6.21 -7.61 21.27
CA VAL A 223 -6.92 -6.74 20.32
C VAL A 223 -8.16 -7.45 19.79
N ARG A 224 -8.06 -8.76 19.53
CA ARG A 224 -9.19 -9.57 19.10
C ARG A 224 -10.32 -9.57 20.13
N GLU A 225 -10.00 -9.66 21.41
CA GLU A 225 -10.96 -9.57 22.51
C GLU A 225 -11.82 -8.30 22.43
N VAL A 226 -11.27 -7.17 21.97
CA VAL A 226 -12.04 -5.91 21.80
C VAL A 226 -13.15 -6.06 20.75
N PHE A 227 -12.88 -6.81 19.66
CA PHE A 227 -13.91 -7.12 18.66
C PHE A 227 -14.94 -8.13 19.21
N ASP A 228 -14.47 -9.17 19.90
CA ASP A 228 -15.32 -10.23 20.46
C ASP A 228 -16.29 -9.67 21.52
N ASP A 229 -15.82 -8.77 22.37
CA ASP A 229 -16.64 -8.09 23.39
C ASP A 229 -17.70 -7.17 22.79
N PHE A 230 -17.45 -6.59 21.61
CA PHE A 230 -18.44 -5.79 20.90
C PHE A 230 -19.57 -6.67 20.35
N GLY A 231 -19.23 -7.90 19.97
CA GLY A 231 -20.14 -8.87 19.39
C GLY A 231 -20.43 -8.62 17.91
N GLY A 232 -21.21 -9.49 17.32
CA GLY A 232 -21.54 -9.47 15.90
C GLY A 232 -20.80 -10.53 15.11
N GLU A 233 -21.04 -10.58 13.80
CA GLU A 233 -20.50 -11.61 12.91
C GLU A 233 -19.34 -11.11 12.04
N ARG A 234 -18.95 -9.82 12.17
CA ARG A 234 -17.89 -9.22 11.37
C ARG A 234 -16.52 -9.69 11.84
N THR A 235 -15.70 -10.13 10.89
CA THR A 235 -14.28 -10.41 11.13
C THR A 235 -13.46 -9.11 11.29
N PRO A 236 -12.26 -9.17 11.89
CA PRO A 236 -11.36 -8.02 11.90
C PRO A 236 -11.05 -7.48 10.50
N ALA A 237 -10.92 -8.34 9.48
CA ALA A 237 -10.74 -7.94 8.09
C ALA A 237 -11.95 -7.16 7.57
N ASP A 238 -13.18 -7.64 7.82
CA ASP A 238 -14.41 -6.93 7.43
C ASP A 238 -14.47 -5.54 8.11
N TRP A 239 -14.19 -5.44 9.41
CA TRP A 239 -14.15 -4.16 10.11
C TRP A 239 -13.19 -3.16 9.46
N ALA A 240 -11.99 -3.59 9.09
CA ALA A 240 -11.00 -2.72 8.44
C ALA A 240 -11.47 -2.27 7.06
N LEU A 241 -12.06 -3.16 6.26
CA LEU A 241 -12.58 -2.83 4.95
C LEU A 241 -13.80 -1.90 5.04
N GLN A 242 -14.74 -2.17 5.95
CA GLN A 242 -15.92 -1.32 6.16
C GLN A 242 -15.52 0.08 6.62
N TRP A 243 -14.50 0.22 7.48
CA TRP A 243 -13.99 1.52 7.89
C TRP A 243 -13.51 2.36 6.71
N LEU A 244 -12.82 1.76 5.75
CA LEU A 244 -12.41 2.43 4.52
C LEU A 244 -13.60 2.79 3.63
N TRP A 245 -14.50 1.85 3.41
CA TRP A 245 -15.69 2.11 2.57
C TRP A 245 -16.69 3.08 3.20
N ASN A 246 -16.63 3.28 4.50
CA ASN A 246 -17.45 4.29 5.19
C ASN A 246 -17.10 5.73 4.77
N GLN A 247 -15.93 5.95 4.18
CA GLN A 247 -15.42 7.25 3.77
C GLN A 247 -15.86 7.57 2.33
N PRO A 248 -16.47 8.77 2.08
CA PRO A 248 -16.97 9.12 0.75
C PRO A 248 -15.87 9.32 -0.30
N GLU A 249 -14.66 9.67 0.15
CA GLU A 249 -13.51 9.93 -0.72
C GLU A 249 -12.91 8.65 -1.33
N VAL A 250 -13.08 7.51 -0.67
CA VAL A 250 -12.51 6.23 -1.13
C VAL A 250 -13.30 5.70 -2.32
N ALA A 251 -12.68 5.60 -3.47
CA ALA A 251 -13.29 5.02 -4.67
C ALA A 251 -13.19 3.48 -4.68
N VAL A 252 -12.01 2.94 -4.40
CA VAL A 252 -11.75 1.51 -4.41
C VAL A 252 -10.81 1.14 -3.27
N VAL A 253 -11.04 0.00 -2.66
CA VAL A 253 -10.08 -0.65 -1.76
C VAL A 253 -9.43 -1.81 -2.51
N LEU A 254 -8.11 -1.73 -2.78
CA LEU A 254 -7.34 -2.81 -3.38
C LEU A 254 -6.91 -3.80 -2.32
N SER A 255 -7.35 -5.03 -2.43
CA SER A 255 -6.90 -6.11 -1.54
C SER A 255 -6.00 -7.09 -2.29
N GLY A 256 -4.85 -7.39 -1.68
CA GLY A 256 -3.97 -8.49 -2.07
C GLY A 256 -4.42 -9.76 -1.34
N MET A 257 -4.95 -10.72 -2.08
CA MET A 257 -5.50 -11.96 -1.55
C MET A 257 -4.64 -13.14 -1.99
N SER A 258 -4.28 -14.02 -1.06
CA SER A 258 -3.39 -15.16 -1.30
C SER A 258 -4.11 -16.51 -1.26
N SER A 259 -5.39 -16.52 -0.92
CA SER A 259 -6.23 -17.72 -0.91
C SER A 259 -7.66 -17.42 -1.38
N MET A 260 -8.39 -18.45 -1.82
CA MET A 260 -9.77 -18.30 -2.26
C MET A 260 -10.69 -17.90 -1.10
N GLU A 261 -10.42 -18.35 0.12
CA GLU A 261 -11.19 -17.99 1.32
C GLU A 261 -11.14 -16.48 1.55
N GLN A 262 -9.94 -15.84 1.39
CA GLN A 262 -9.79 -14.39 1.49
C GLN A 262 -10.57 -13.67 0.37
N VAL A 263 -10.57 -14.21 -0.86
CA VAL A 263 -11.36 -13.64 -1.96
C VAL A 263 -12.84 -13.65 -1.61
N GLU A 264 -13.37 -14.81 -1.18
CA GLU A 264 -14.78 -14.95 -0.84
C GLU A 264 -15.19 -14.09 0.36
N GLU A 265 -14.33 -13.98 1.38
CA GLU A 265 -14.57 -13.12 2.54
C GLU A 265 -14.64 -11.65 2.13
N ASN A 266 -13.65 -11.15 1.37
CA ASN A 266 -13.62 -9.76 0.93
C ASN A 266 -14.77 -9.42 -0.03
N LEU A 267 -15.20 -10.36 -0.87
CA LEU A 267 -16.37 -10.21 -1.73
C LEU A 267 -17.66 -10.05 -0.90
N ARG A 268 -17.86 -10.88 0.13
CA ARG A 268 -19.00 -10.74 1.07
C ARG A 268 -18.96 -9.38 1.79
N SER A 269 -17.78 -8.97 2.28
CA SER A 269 -17.58 -7.66 2.89
C SER A 269 -17.97 -6.52 1.94
N ALA A 270 -17.57 -6.61 0.67
CA ALA A 270 -17.87 -5.60 -0.35
C ALA A 270 -19.36 -5.48 -0.69
N GLU A 271 -20.16 -6.55 -0.53
CA GLU A 271 -21.62 -6.51 -0.74
C GLU A 271 -22.33 -5.62 0.28
N SER A 272 -21.82 -5.54 1.51
CA SER A 272 -22.34 -4.70 2.59
C SER A 272 -21.68 -3.31 2.66
N SER A 273 -20.73 -3.00 1.78
CA SER A 273 -20.01 -1.74 1.77
C SER A 273 -20.90 -0.52 1.51
N GLY A 274 -20.61 0.60 2.11
CA GLY A 274 -21.37 1.85 1.90
C GLY A 274 -20.73 3.05 2.57
N VAL A 275 -21.07 4.26 2.08
CA VAL A 275 -20.66 5.52 2.67
C VAL A 275 -21.53 5.83 3.89
N GLY A 276 -20.92 6.18 5.02
CA GLY A 276 -21.63 6.55 6.25
C GLY A 276 -22.44 5.39 6.87
N THR A 277 -22.09 4.14 6.58
CA THR A 277 -22.82 2.97 7.10
C THR A 277 -22.43 2.58 8.52
N LEU A 278 -21.23 2.98 8.97
CA LEU A 278 -20.80 2.76 10.35
C LEU A 278 -21.33 3.86 11.27
N GLY A 279 -22.07 3.46 12.30
CA GLY A 279 -22.57 4.37 13.33
C GLY A 279 -21.50 4.74 14.36
N SER A 280 -21.84 5.67 15.26
CA SER A 280 -20.91 6.15 16.30
C SER A 280 -20.37 5.05 17.22
N LYS A 281 -21.16 4.02 17.50
CA LYS A 281 -20.72 2.87 18.33
C LYS A 281 -19.67 2.02 17.61
N GLU A 282 -19.86 1.81 16.31
CA GLU A 282 -18.95 1.03 15.45
C GLU A 282 -17.65 1.80 15.20
N LEU A 283 -17.72 3.11 14.95
CA LEU A 283 -16.52 3.95 14.85
C LEU A 283 -15.77 3.99 16.20
N GLY A 284 -16.49 4.10 17.32
CA GLY A 284 -15.90 4.02 18.66
C GLY A 284 -15.27 2.65 18.97
N LEU A 285 -15.76 1.55 18.37
CA LEU A 285 -15.08 0.26 18.44
C LEU A 285 -13.71 0.34 17.76
N ILE A 286 -13.65 0.87 16.53
CA ILE A 286 -12.39 0.99 15.78
C ILE A 286 -11.39 1.88 16.54
N ASP A 287 -11.84 2.96 17.18
CA ASP A 287 -10.97 3.80 18.02
C ASP A 287 -10.37 3.00 19.19
N ARG A 288 -11.18 2.21 19.91
CA ARG A 288 -10.68 1.33 20.99
C ARG A 288 -9.73 0.25 20.50
N VAL A 289 -9.99 -0.32 19.33
CA VAL A 289 -9.09 -1.29 18.69
C VAL A 289 -7.74 -0.63 18.39
N ARG A 290 -7.74 0.57 17.82
CA ARG A 290 -6.52 1.35 17.54
C ARG A 290 -5.75 1.66 18.84
N GLU A 291 -6.45 2.11 19.88
CA GLU A 291 -5.86 2.34 21.21
C GLU A 291 -5.21 1.06 21.74
N LYS A 292 -5.92 -0.09 21.64
CA LYS A 292 -5.43 -1.37 22.13
C LYS A 292 -4.18 -1.87 21.38
N PHE A 293 -4.09 -1.63 20.08
CA PHE A 293 -2.85 -1.85 19.34
C PHE A 293 -1.71 -0.95 19.85
N ASN A 294 -1.99 0.34 20.03
CA ASN A 294 -0.99 1.33 20.46
C ASN A 294 -0.47 1.08 21.88
N GLU A 295 -1.30 0.55 22.80
CA GLU A 295 -0.88 0.12 24.14
C GLU A 295 0.23 -0.93 24.14
N ARG A 296 0.41 -1.65 23.02
CA ARG A 296 1.46 -2.65 22.84
C ARG A 296 2.81 -2.04 22.43
N SER A 297 2.85 -0.75 22.07
CA SER A 297 4.09 -0.06 21.75
C SER A 297 5.00 0.00 22.98
N VAL A 298 6.22 -0.50 22.87
CA VAL A 298 7.18 -0.55 23.98
C VAL A 298 8.13 0.64 24.00
N ILE A 299 8.28 1.34 22.89
CA ILE A 299 9.12 2.53 22.77
C ILE A 299 8.22 3.74 22.53
N PRO A 300 8.12 4.71 23.45
CA PRO A 300 7.17 5.81 23.37
C PRO A 300 7.64 6.91 22.39
N CYS A 301 8.07 6.53 21.16
CA CYS A 301 8.50 7.46 20.15
C CYS A 301 7.30 8.11 19.45
N THR A 302 7.22 9.45 19.51
CA THR A 302 6.17 10.25 18.87
C THR A 302 6.53 10.71 17.45
N LYS A 303 7.66 10.26 16.91
CA LYS A 303 8.18 10.64 15.58
C LYS A 303 8.36 12.15 15.37
N CYS A 304 8.56 12.91 16.43
CA CYS A 304 8.70 14.37 16.38
C CYS A 304 9.96 14.87 15.61
N GLY A 305 10.94 14.00 15.35
CA GLY A 305 12.13 14.29 14.55
C GLY A 305 13.20 15.13 15.25
N TYR A 306 13.04 15.54 16.51
CA TYR A 306 14.03 16.37 17.21
C TYR A 306 15.41 15.71 17.37
N CYS A 307 15.47 14.37 17.31
CA CYS A 307 16.72 13.60 17.29
C CYS A 307 17.44 13.62 15.93
N LEU A 308 16.87 14.26 14.91
CA LEU A 308 17.47 14.38 13.58
C LEU A 308 18.03 15.80 13.35
N PRO A 309 19.09 15.97 12.51
CA PRO A 309 19.83 14.87 11.89
C PRO A 309 20.73 14.15 12.91
N CYS A 310 20.84 12.82 12.77
CA CYS A 310 21.83 12.04 13.48
C CYS A 310 23.22 12.21 12.82
N PRO A 311 24.34 12.39 13.59
CA PRO A 311 25.68 12.48 13.00
C PRO A 311 26.05 11.30 12.10
N ASN A 312 25.57 10.10 12.45
CA ASN A 312 25.80 8.88 11.69
C ASN A 312 24.66 8.53 10.71
N LEU A 313 23.82 9.52 10.36
CA LEU A 313 22.73 9.38 9.40
C LEU A 313 21.64 8.36 9.77
N VAL A 314 21.61 7.84 11.01
CA VAL A 314 20.60 6.90 11.46
C VAL A 314 19.23 7.58 11.44
N ASP A 315 18.26 6.94 10.79
CA ASP A 315 16.85 7.33 10.91
C ASP A 315 16.27 6.77 12.21
N ILE A 316 16.53 7.48 13.31
CA ILE A 316 16.16 7.03 14.66
C ILE A 316 14.66 6.76 14.78
N PRO A 317 13.74 7.70 14.40
CA PRO A 317 12.32 7.45 14.50
C PRO A 317 11.85 6.24 13.68
N GLY A 318 12.33 6.11 12.45
CA GLY A 318 11.97 5.00 11.57
C GLY A 318 12.43 3.64 12.10
N ASN A 319 13.63 3.56 12.67
CA ASN A 319 14.13 2.32 13.29
C ASN A 319 13.29 1.91 14.52
N LEU A 320 12.95 2.87 15.39
CA LEU A 320 12.10 2.62 16.58
C LEU A 320 10.68 2.23 16.18
N GLU A 321 10.15 2.82 15.11
CA GLU A 321 8.84 2.45 14.56
C GLU A 321 8.80 1.01 14.09
N LEU A 322 9.78 0.59 13.27
CA LEU A 322 9.86 -0.79 12.79
C LEU A 322 9.94 -1.82 13.93
N TYR A 323 10.65 -1.47 15.00
CA TYR A 323 10.70 -2.32 16.19
C TYR A 323 9.34 -2.39 16.91
N ASN A 324 8.69 -1.24 17.13
CA ASN A 324 7.35 -1.20 17.69
C ASN A 324 6.34 -1.98 16.87
N ASP A 325 6.38 -1.85 15.52
CA ASP A 325 5.50 -2.60 14.62
C ASP A 325 5.61 -4.11 14.84
N GLY A 326 6.83 -4.62 14.98
CA GLY A 326 7.04 -6.05 15.28
C GLY A 326 6.38 -6.50 16.59
N ILE A 327 6.39 -5.65 17.61
CA ILE A 327 5.74 -5.92 18.90
C ILE A 327 4.23 -5.73 18.83
N ILE A 328 3.78 -4.61 18.25
CA ILE A 328 2.37 -4.23 18.16
C ILE A 328 1.57 -5.32 17.45
N TYR A 329 2.08 -5.77 16.31
CA TYR A 329 1.38 -6.75 15.46
C TYR A 329 1.79 -8.21 15.73
N ALA A 330 2.77 -8.44 16.62
CA ALA A 330 3.37 -9.76 16.86
C ALA A 330 3.91 -10.43 15.57
N ASP A 331 4.33 -9.62 14.60
CA ASP A 331 4.87 -10.05 13.30
C ASP A 331 6.13 -9.25 12.95
N TRP A 332 7.23 -9.96 12.75
CA TRP A 332 8.53 -9.38 12.40
C TRP A 332 8.83 -9.43 10.89
N THR A 333 7.97 -10.02 10.08
CA THR A 333 8.21 -10.26 8.64
C THR A 333 8.34 -8.94 7.88
N ALA A 334 7.32 -8.10 7.97
CA ALA A 334 7.31 -6.81 7.29
C ALA A 334 8.34 -5.81 7.87
N PRO A 335 8.49 -5.66 9.21
CA PRO A 335 9.52 -4.81 9.79
C PRO A 335 10.94 -5.20 9.36
N ARG A 336 11.30 -6.49 9.38
CA ARG A 336 12.61 -6.99 8.93
C ARG A 336 12.84 -6.74 7.45
N PHE A 337 11.85 -7.00 6.62
CA PHE A 337 11.95 -6.73 5.19
C PHE A 337 12.20 -5.23 4.91
N LYS A 338 11.44 -4.34 5.56
CA LYS A 338 11.63 -2.88 5.43
C LYS A 338 13.02 -2.47 5.93
N TYR A 339 13.45 -2.99 7.07
CA TYR A 339 14.76 -2.70 7.64
C TYR A 339 15.90 -3.05 6.68
N MET A 340 15.89 -4.25 6.12
CA MET A 340 16.93 -4.70 5.18
C MET A 340 16.94 -3.93 3.86
N ARG A 341 15.76 -3.60 3.32
CA ARG A 341 15.62 -2.98 2.00
C ARG A 341 15.77 -1.47 2.01
N MET A 342 15.22 -0.79 3.01
CA MET A 342 15.12 0.67 3.04
C MET A 342 16.16 1.34 3.92
N PHE A 343 16.55 0.68 5.01
CA PHE A 343 17.49 1.26 5.97
C PHE A 343 18.92 0.76 5.78
N GLY A 344 19.11 -0.50 5.40
CA GLY A 344 20.46 -1.06 5.19
C GLY A 344 21.17 -0.48 3.97
N ALA A 345 20.45 -0.18 2.89
CA ALA A 345 21.04 0.33 1.65
C ALA A 345 21.56 1.79 1.76
N ASP A 346 20.94 2.61 2.62
CA ASP A 346 21.19 4.05 2.73
C ASP A 346 21.96 4.46 4.00
N SER A 347 22.56 3.50 4.72
CA SER A 347 23.26 3.73 6.02
C SER A 347 22.35 4.37 7.09
N LYS A 348 21.03 4.20 6.99
CA LYS A 348 20.04 4.75 7.94
C LYS A 348 19.66 3.77 9.04
N SER A 349 20.23 2.56 9.01
CA SER A 349 19.92 1.48 9.94
C SER A 349 20.45 1.75 11.35
N ALA A 350 19.83 1.12 12.33
CA ALA A 350 20.27 1.17 13.73
C ALA A 350 21.71 0.66 13.93
N GLU A 351 22.25 -0.14 12.99
CA GLU A 351 23.64 -0.62 12.99
C GLU A 351 24.69 0.51 12.97
N ALA A 352 24.35 1.64 12.31
CA ALA A 352 25.27 2.78 12.21
C ALA A 352 25.31 3.65 13.48
N CYS A 353 24.56 3.31 14.53
CA CYS A 353 24.58 4.04 15.79
C CYS A 353 25.88 3.79 16.55
N ASP A 354 26.59 4.87 16.90
CA ASP A 354 27.80 4.86 17.73
C ASP A 354 27.54 5.14 19.22
N GLU A 355 26.26 5.15 19.61
CA GLU A 355 25.82 5.35 21.01
C GLU A 355 26.27 6.71 21.62
N CYS A 356 26.46 7.75 20.80
CA CYS A 356 26.96 9.07 21.25
C CYS A 356 26.00 9.82 22.19
N GLY A 357 24.71 9.45 22.26
CA GLY A 357 23.71 10.05 23.17
C GLY A 357 23.16 11.42 22.75
N GLU A 358 23.66 12.08 21.70
CA GLU A 358 23.21 13.41 21.29
C GLU A 358 21.70 13.50 20.99
N CYS A 359 21.10 12.41 20.53
CA CYS A 359 19.67 12.32 20.24
C CYS A 359 18.82 12.24 21.53
N GLU A 360 19.36 11.73 22.61
CA GLU A 360 18.66 11.57 23.89
C GLU A 360 18.45 12.91 24.58
N GLU A 361 19.46 13.80 24.52
CA GLU A 361 19.37 15.16 25.06
C GLU A 361 18.26 15.98 24.38
N LYS A 362 17.97 15.67 23.11
CA LYS A 362 16.94 16.34 22.29
C LYS A 362 15.57 15.68 22.37
N CYS A 363 15.46 14.48 22.96
CA CYS A 363 14.24 13.69 22.96
C CYS A 363 13.24 14.15 24.03
N PRO A 364 12.04 14.68 23.64
CA PRO A 364 11.03 15.10 24.63
C PRO A 364 10.45 13.93 25.44
N GLN A 365 10.61 12.70 24.95
CA GLN A 365 10.13 11.48 25.60
C GLN A 365 11.23 10.80 26.43
N SER A 366 12.43 11.38 26.50
CA SER A 366 13.57 10.83 27.25
C SER A 366 13.86 9.36 26.91
N ILE A 367 13.75 8.99 25.63
CA ILE A 367 14.01 7.64 25.14
C ILE A 367 15.51 7.37 25.19
N PRO A 368 16.00 6.32 25.85
CA PRO A 368 17.41 5.92 25.85
C PRO A 368 17.78 5.27 24.50
N VAL A 369 17.95 6.10 23.48
CA VAL A 369 18.14 5.68 22.09
C VAL A 369 19.40 4.83 21.93
N SER A 370 20.48 5.17 22.63
CA SER A 370 21.75 4.42 22.64
C SER A 370 21.59 2.98 23.11
N GLU A 371 20.67 2.72 24.05
CA GLU A 371 20.35 1.37 24.53
C GLU A 371 19.42 0.63 23.55
N TRP A 372 18.52 1.37 22.89
CA TRP A 372 17.55 0.77 21.97
C TRP A 372 18.16 0.39 20.61
N MET A 373 19.03 1.21 20.03
CA MET A 373 19.55 0.96 18.68
C MET A 373 20.24 -0.40 18.52
N PRO A 374 21.11 -0.87 19.44
CA PRO A 374 21.67 -2.21 19.36
C PRO A 374 20.63 -3.33 19.39
N ARG A 375 19.58 -3.18 20.22
CA ARG A 375 18.48 -4.16 20.33
C ARG A 375 17.63 -4.16 19.06
N VAL A 376 17.31 -2.98 18.53
CA VAL A 376 16.57 -2.80 17.28
C VAL A 376 17.31 -3.47 16.14
N HIS A 377 18.62 -3.19 15.98
CA HIS A 377 19.44 -3.84 14.96
C HIS A 377 19.44 -5.36 15.10
N ALA A 378 19.70 -5.87 16.30
CA ALA A 378 19.78 -7.31 16.56
C ALA A 378 18.48 -8.03 16.16
N VAL A 379 17.31 -7.46 16.48
CA VAL A 379 16.01 -8.06 16.15
C VAL A 379 15.67 -7.92 14.68
N LEU A 380 15.85 -6.72 14.10
CA LEU A 380 15.43 -6.43 12.74
C LEU A 380 16.37 -7.03 11.68
N SER A 381 17.66 -7.21 11.99
CA SER A 381 18.59 -7.93 11.11
C SER A 381 18.41 -9.46 11.11
N GLY A 382 17.55 -9.98 12.01
CA GLY A 382 17.33 -11.43 12.14
C GLY A 382 18.37 -12.15 13.02
N GLY A 383 19.22 -11.39 13.72
CA GLY A 383 20.39 -11.90 14.44
C GLY A 383 20.20 -12.33 15.89
N VAL A 384 19.01 -12.21 16.49
CA VAL A 384 18.76 -12.71 17.86
C VAL A 384 17.42 -13.42 17.94
N ARG A 385 17.47 -14.66 18.37
CA ARG A 385 16.33 -15.33 19.00
C ARG A 385 16.21 -14.74 20.41
N SER A 386 15.12 -14.03 20.66
CA SER A 386 14.71 -13.60 22.00
C SER A 386 14.52 -14.77 22.93
#